data_28d96cbac9d1e2ca21ba0208312b37f5
#
_entry.id   28d96cbac9d1e2ca21ba0208312b37f5
#
_cell.length_a   1.000
_cell.length_b   1.000
_cell.length_c   1.000
_cell.angle_alpha   90.00
_cell.angle_beta   90.00
_cell.angle_gamma   90.00
#
_symmetry.space_group_name_H-M   'P 1'
#
loop_
_entity.id
_entity.type
_entity.pdbx_description
1 polymer ?
#
loop_
_entity_poly.entity_id
_entity_poly.type
_entity_poly.pdbx_seq_one_letter_code
_entity_poly.pdbx_strand_id
1 'polypeptide(L)'
;MKIISATASEFLAAQETFLTSNILQSHQIAELQEERNHYNKVEHLLFLEDGQVVGLAVVDYRKKWKYFQEALVIQGPVLDYSNPLLVVQAIQSLEHHVRQQQAISLMCHPYLIDQRKDENLAIISQNDSQEIADVFRRLSYNRYFDSDYLFNGMMQVFLKDLRPYRNYQEIEASFSNSLKRNIKKYRNSYVKVKELTATEIPLFYDILQQTSHRKSFSIQDLSFF
;
A
#
# COMPACT_ATOMS: atom_id res chain seq x y z
N MET A 1 -14.02 10.02 18.47
CA MET A 1 -13.69 9.98 17.02
C MET A 1 -14.91 9.52 16.23
N LYS A 2 -15.20 10.11 15.06
CA LYS A 2 -16.29 9.74 14.16
C LYS A 2 -15.70 9.22 12.86
N ILE A 3 -16.27 8.15 12.29
CA ILE A 3 -15.96 7.69 10.91
C ILE A 3 -17.15 8.03 10.00
N ILE A 4 -16.84 8.49 8.80
CA ILE A 4 -17.82 8.70 7.74
C ILE A 4 -17.36 8.01 6.45
N SER A 5 -18.31 7.46 5.70
CA SER A 5 -18.06 7.06 4.33
C SER A 5 -17.98 8.32 3.47
N ALA A 6 -16.94 8.43 2.68
CA ALA A 6 -16.66 9.59 1.84
C ALA A 6 -16.98 9.30 0.38
N THR A 7 -17.40 10.33 -0.33
CA THR A 7 -17.40 10.30 -1.81
C THR A 7 -15.97 10.31 -2.35
N ALA A 8 -15.81 9.93 -3.60
CA ALA A 8 -14.50 9.98 -4.29
C ALA A 8 -13.85 11.37 -4.18
N SER A 9 -14.60 12.43 -4.40
CA SER A 9 -14.10 13.81 -4.34
C SER A 9 -13.67 14.24 -2.95
N GLU A 10 -14.43 13.86 -1.91
CA GLU A 10 -14.09 14.15 -0.52
C GLU A 10 -12.83 13.38 -0.09
N PHE A 11 -12.72 12.11 -0.51
CA PHE A 11 -11.56 11.29 -0.19
C PHE A 11 -10.29 11.80 -0.88
N LEU A 12 -10.37 12.19 -2.16
CA LEU A 12 -9.25 12.77 -2.90
C LEU A 12 -8.77 14.08 -2.25
N ALA A 13 -9.70 14.98 -1.90
CA ALA A 13 -9.36 16.23 -1.22
C ALA A 13 -8.67 15.98 0.14
N ALA A 14 -9.14 14.99 0.90
CA ALA A 14 -8.51 14.60 2.14
C ALA A 14 -7.13 13.96 1.90
N GLN A 15 -6.99 13.09 0.89
CA GLN A 15 -5.74 12.41 0.56
C GLN A 15 -4.60 13.39 0.26
N GLU A 16 -4.89 14.52 -0.40
CA GLU A 16 -3.90 15.56 -0.70
C GLU A 16 -3.29 16.20 0.56
N THR A 17 -3.99 16.15 1.68
CA THR A 17 -3.51 16.73 2.95
C THR A 17 -2.57 15.78 3.71
N PHE A 18 -2.52 14.49 3.36
CA PHE A 18 -1.71 13.49 4.05
C PHE A 18 -0.44 13.14 3.25
N LEU A 19 0.70 13.66 3.69
CA LEU A 19 2.02 13.39 3.08
C LEU A 19 2.43 11.90 3.13
N THR A 20 1.83 11.13 4.02
CA THR A 20 2.14 9.71 4.25
C THR A 20 1.18 8.75 3.54
N SER A 21 0.25 9.27 2.74
CA SER A 21 -0.64 8.42 1.96
C SER A 21 0.17 7.60 0.94
N ASN A 22 -0.16 6.33 0.82
CA ASN A 22 0.46 5.46 -0.18
C ASN A 22 -0.56 5.03 -1.23
N ILE A 23 -0.06 4.52 -2.35
CA ILE A 23 -0.90 4.16 -3.49
C ILE A 23 -1.97 3.12 -3.15
N LEU A 24 -1.72 2.20 -2.21
CA LEU A 24 -2.68 1.15 -1.84
C LEU A 24 -3.81 1.66 -0.93
N GLN A 25 -3.66 2.89 -0.45
CA GLN A 25 -4.70 3.65 0.24
C GLN A 25 -5.20 4.82 -0.62
N SER A 26 -5.08 4.72 -1.94
CA SER A 26 -5.55 5.75 -2.87
C SER A 26 -6.91 5.40 -3.45
N HIS A 27 -7.64 6.45 -3.86
CA HIS A 27 -8.90 6.31 -4.57
C HIS A 27 -8.74 5.50 -5.87
N GLN A 28 -7.66 5.71 -6.63
CA GLN A 28 -7.40 5.02 -7.89
C GLN A 28 -7.30 3.50 -7.71
N ILE A 29 -6.66 3.04 -6.64
CA ILE A 29 -6.59 1.60 -6.34
C ILE A 29 -7.95 1.07 -5.89
N ALA A 30 -8.71 1.85 -5.13
CA ALA A 30 -10.06 1.47 -4.72
C ALA A 30 -10.98 1.24 -5.94
N GLU A 31 -10.98 2.18 -6.91
CA GLU A 31 -11.72 2.01 -8.18
C GLU A 31 -11.30 0.74 -8.92
N LEU A 32 -9.99 0.51 -9.09
CA LEU A 32 -9.48 -0.69 -9.74
C LEU A 32 -9.93 -1.98 -9.05
N GLN A 33 -10.03 -1.98 -7.73
CA GLN A 33 -10.47 -3.13 -6.96
C GLN A 33 -11.97 -3.40 -7.12
N GLU A 34 -12.77 -2.33 -7.18
CA GLU A 34 -14.21 -2.42 -7.48
C GLU A 34 -14.47 -2.93 -8.90
N GLU A 35 -13.83 -2.35 -9.91
CA GLU A 35 -13.96 -2.75 -11.30
C GLU A 35 -13.59 -4.22 -11.55
N ARG A 36 -12.59 -4.71 -10.85
CA ARG A 36 -12.09 -6.09 -10.99
C ARG A 36 -12.89 -7.11 -10.20
N ASN A 37 -13.90 -6.72 -9.45
CA ASN A 37 -14.70 -7.60 -8.59
C ASN A 37 -13.88 -8.50 -7.65
N HIS A 38 -12.67 -8.06 -7.26
CA HIS A 38 -11.85 -8.81 -6.32
C HIS A 38 -12.42 -8.80 -4.91
N TYR A 39 -13.17 -7.74 -4.59
CA TYR A 39 -13.84 -7.56 -3.33
C TYR A 39 -15.33 -7.31 -3.56
N ASN A 40 -16.15 -7.66 -2.58
CA ASN A 40 -17.59 -7.44 -2.67
C ASN A 40 -17.98 -5.96 -2.57
N LYS A 41 -17.15 -5.19 -1.90
CA LYS A 41 -17.35 -3.77 -1.63
C LYS A 41 -15.99 -3.17 -1.30
N VAL A 42 -15.75 -1.98 -1.79
CA VAL A 42 -14.64 -1.11 -1.35
C VAL A 42 -15.25 0.16 -0.77
N GLU A 43 -14.68 0.66 0.31
CA GLU A 43 -15.22 1.81 1.02
C GLU A 43 -14.11 2.82 1.35
N HIS A 44 -14.38 4.08 1.03
CA HIS A 44 -13.54 5.21 1.39
C HIS A 44 -14.00 5.77 2.73
N LEU A 45 -13.13 5.77 3.73
CA LEU A 45 -13.45 6.25 5.07
C LEU A 45 -12.58 7.44 5.45
N LEU A 46 -13.21 8.43 6.09
CA LEU A 46 -12.51 9.53 6.76
C LEU A 46 -12.72 9.43 8.26
N PHE A 47 -11.64 9.63 9.01
CA PHE A 47 -11.63 9.72 10.46
C PHE A 47 -11.70 11.20 10.85
N LEU A 48 -12.70 11.56 11.66
CA LEU A 48 -12.92 12.94 12.09
C LEU A 48 -12.79 13.06 13.60
N GLU A 49 -12.03 14.06 14.02
CA GLU A 49 -11.97 14.54 15.39
C GLU A 49 -12.29 16.03 15.39
N ASP A 50 -13.30 16.43 16.16
CA ASP A 50 -13.80 17.82 16.24
C ASP A 50 -14.12 18.43 14.86
N GLY A 51 -14.60 17.61 13.94
CA GLY A 51 -14.96 18.02 12.59
C GLY A 51 -13.78 18.13 11.60
N GLN A 52 -12.55 17.89 12.04
CA GLN A 52 -11.37 17.86 11.20
C GLN A 52 -11.01 16.44 10.77
N VAL A 53 -10.54 16.28 9.54
CA VAL A 53 -10.06 14.99 9.06
C VAL A 53 -8.66 14.73 9.66
N VAL A 54 -8.56 13.67 10.45
CA VAL A 54 -7.32 13.25 11.14
C VAL A 54 -6.76 11.93 10.61
N GLY A 55 -7.44 11.31 9.67
CA GLY A 55 -6.99 10.08 9.02
C GLY A 55 -7.93 9.64 7.91
N LEU A 56 -7.48 8.66 7.14
CA LEU A 56 -8.27 8.06 6.07
C LEU A 56 -7.99 6.55 5.93
N ALA A 57 -8.95 5.81 5.35
CA ALA A 57 -8.74 4.41 5.01
C ALA A 57 -9.54 4.02 3.76
N VAL A 58 -8.91 3.20 2.92
CA VAL A 58 -9.61 2.33 1.96
C VAL A 58 -9.83 0.99 2.64
N VAL A 59 -11.07 0.56 2.72
CA VAL A 59 -11.45 -0.72 3.32
C VAL A 59 -12.01 -1.63 2.26
N ASP A 60 -11.35 -2.75 2.05
CA ASP A 60 -11.77 -3.79 1.13
C ASP A 60 -12.56 -4.85 1.89
N TYR A 61 -13.74 -5.21 1.42
CA TYR A 61 -14.57 -6.24 2.04
C TYR A 61 -14.58 -7.49 1.18
N ARG A 62 -14.16 -8.62 1.75
CA ARG A 62 -14.16 -9.92 1.10
C ARG A 62 -15.21 -10.82 1.71
N LYS A 63 -16.12 -11.35 0.87
CA LYS A 63 -17.14 -12.30 1.30
C LYS A 63 -16.50 -13.60 1.82
N LYS A 64 -16.92 -14.05 3.00
CA LYS A 64 -16.51 -15.34 3.57
C LYS A 64 -17.63 -16.36 3.52
N TRP A 65 -18.83 -15.94 3.96
CA TRP A 65 -20.04 -16.77 3.95
C TRP A 65 -21.21 -15.94 3.46
N LYS A 66 -22.38 -16.57 3.40
CA LYS A 66 -23.59 -15.93 2.85
C LYS A 66 -23.87 -14.52 3.38
N TYR A 67 -23.58 -14.27 4.67
CA TYR A 67 -23.91 -13.02 5.37
C TYR A 67 -22.72 -12.33 6.01
N PHE A 68 -21.51 -12.89 5.89
CA PHE A 68 -20.34 -12.38 6.58
C PHE A 68 -19.21 -12.08 5.62
N GLN A 69 -18.41 -11.10 5.99
CA GLN A 69 -17.25 -10.67 5.22
C GLN A 69 -16.06 -10.39 6.13
N GLU A 70 -14.89 -10.35 5.56
CA GLU A 70 -13.66 -9.84 6.17
C GLU A 70 -13.43 -8.42 5.70
N ALA A 71 -13.00 -7.54 6.59
CA ALA A 71 -12.54 -6.20 6.27
C ALA A 71 -11.01 -6.18 6.24
N LEU A 72 -10.44 -5.64 5.17
CA LEU A 72 -9.00 -5.51 4.96
C LEU A 72 -8.65 -4.04 4.73
N VAL A 73 -7.63 -3.57 5.44
CA VAL A 73 -7.06 -2.23 5.27
C VAL A 73 -5.59 -2.39 4.91
N ILE A 74 -5.33 -2.46 3.61
CA ILE A 74 -4.00 -2.79 3.07
C ILE A 74 -3.11 -1.55 3.09
N GLN A 75 -1.96 -1.62 3.77
CA GLN A 75 -1.04 -0.51 4.02
C GLN A 75 -1.71 0.72 4.65
N GLY A 76 -2.70 0.48 5.50
CA GLY A 76 -3.44 1.49 6.22
C GLY A 76 -3.95 0.99 7.58
N PRO A 77 -4.76 1.83 8.23
CA PRO A 77 -5.22 3.16 7.83
C PRO A 77 -4.09 4.18 7.77
N VAL A 78 -4.31 5.30 7.06
CA VAL A 78 -3.38 6.45 7.05
C VAL A 78 -3.71 7.33 8.25
N LEU A 79 -2.81 7.38 9.21
CA LEU A 79 -2.95 8.11 10.48
C LEU A 79 -1.61 8.75 10.86
N ASP A 80 -1.65 9.69 11.79
CA ASP A 80 -0.44 10.09 12.50
C ASP A 80 -0.08 9.05 13.57
N TYR A 81 0.80 8.15 13.21
CA TYR A 81 1.28 7.09 14.10
C TYR A 81 2.23 7.58 15.19
N SER A 82 2.62 8.86 15.23
CA SER A 82 3.34 9.45 16.35
C SER A 82 2.42 9.77 17.54
N ASN A 83 1.09 9.66 17.35
CA ASN A 83 0.08 9.87 18.38
C ASN A 83 -0.64 8.56 18.73
N PRO A 84 -0.15 7.78 19.73
CA PRO A 84 -0.75 6.50 20.10
C PRO A 84 -2.21 6.58 20.53
N LEU A 85 -2.63 7.69 21.14
CA LEU A 85 -4.02 7.88 21.55
C LEU A 85 -4.96 8.01 20.35
N LEU A 86 -4.55 8.80 19.34
CA LEU A 86 -5.26 8.90 18.08
C LEU A 86 -5.41 7.52 17.43
N VAL A 87 -4.32 6.72 17.40
CA VAL A 87 -4.34 5.37 16.82
C VAL A 87 -5.34 4.48 17.55
N VAL A 88 -5.36 4.47 18.89
CA VAL A 88 -6.34 3.70 19.69
C VAL A 88 -7.77 4.09 19.28
N GLN A 89 -8.09 5.38 19.28
CA GLN A 89 -9.43 5.86 18.96
C GLN A 89 -9.83 5.55 17.51
N ALA A 90 -8.89 5.69 16.57
CA ALA A 90 -9.15 5.40 15.16
C ALA A 90 -9.43 3.91 14.94
N ILE A 91 -8.62 3.01 15.51
CA ILE A 91 -8.80 1.57 15.34
C ILE A 91 -10.10 1.11 15.99
N GLN A 92 -10.41 1.56 17.20
CA GLN A 92 -11.69 1.21 17.86
C GLN A 92 -12.91 1.71 17.08
N SER A 93 -12.82 2.91 16.51
CA SER A 93 -13.89 3.47 15.67
C SER A 93 -14.03 2.67 14.37
N LEU A 94 -12.91 2.25 13.77
CA LEU A 94 -12.89 1.41 12.58
C LEU A 94 -13.49 0.02 12.86
N GLU A 95 -13.13 -0.62 13.96
CA GLU A 95 -13.74 -1.88 14.40
C GLU A 95 -15.25 -1.77 14.52
N HIS A 96 -15.72 -0.71 15.16
CA HIS A 96 -17.16 -0.46 15.31
C HIS A 96 -17.82 -0.31 13.94
N HIS A 97 -17.24 0.49 13.04
CA HIS A 97 -17.75 0.73 11.69
C HIS A 97 -17.84 -0.56 10.86
N VAL A 98 -16.75 -1.33 10.77
CA VAL A 98 -16.71 -2.56 9.94
C VAL A 98 -17.63 -3.65 10.52
N ARG A 99 -17.82 -3.69 11.83
CA ARG A 99 -18.77 -4.61 12.48
C ARG A 99 -20.22 -4.28 12.07
N GLN A 100 -20.56 -3.01 11.91
CA GLN A 100 -21.87 -2.59 11.38
C GLN A 100 -22.05 -3.04 9.92
N GLN A 101 -20.97 -3.21 9.16
CA GLN A 101 -20.97 -3.76 7.83
C GLN A 101 -20.95 -5.31 7.80
N GLN A 102 -21.23 -5.98 8.95
CA GLN A 102 -21.23 -7.45 9.09
C GLN A 102 -19.83 -8.10 8.86
N ALA A 103 -18.76 -7.35 9.03
CA ALA A 103 -17.42 -7.93 9.04
C ALA A 103 -17.19 -8.72 10.34
N ILE A 104 -16.69 -9.95 10.21
CA ILE A 104 -16.35 -10.85 11.32
C ILE A 104 -14.89 -10.76 11.69
N SER A 105 -14.08 -10.16 10.86
CA SER A 105 -12.67 -9.87 11.12
C SER A 105 -12.26 -8.55 10.48
N LEU A 106 -11.32 -7.88 11.12
CA LEU A 106 -10.65 -6.71 10.60
C LEU A 106 -9.15 -7.00 10.56
N MET A 107 -8.56 -6.89 9.37
CA MET A 107 -7.13 -6.98 9.17
C MET A 107 -6.60 -5.59 8.80
N CYS A 108 -5.77 -5.03 9.67
CA CYS A 108 -5.04 -3.79 9.39
C CYS A 108 -3.59 -4.11 9.09
N HIS A 109 -3.08 -3.53 8.02
CA HIS A 109 -1.68 -3.66 7.63
C HIS A 109 -1.05 -2.25 7.55
N PRO A 110 -0.81 -1.58 8.70
CA PRO A 110 -0.28 -0.22 8.71
C PRO A 110 1.11 -0.17 8.09
N TYR A 111 1.39 0.91 7.33
CA TYR A 111 2.71 1.15 6.77
C TYR A 111 3.62 1.75 7.84
N LEU A 112 4.22 0.89 8.65
CA LEU A 112 5.10 1.26 9.76
C LEU A 112 6.53 0.82 9.47
N ILE A 113 7.48 1.71 9.74
CA ILE A 113 8.91 1.39 9.65
C ILE A 113 9.34 0.82 10.99
N ASP A 114 9.75 -0.45 11.00
CA ASP A 114 10.26 -1.12 12.19
C ASP A 114 11.78 -0.97 12.33
N GLN A 115 12.48 -0.98 11.21
CA GLN A 115 13.94 -0.92 11.17
C GLN A 115 14.43 -0.07 10.00
N ARG A 116 15.45 0.74 10.23
CA ARG A 116 16.17 1.49 9.20
C ARG A 116 17.59 0.98 9.10
N LYS A 117 18.09 0.91 7.87
CA LYS A 117 19.47 0.50 7.55
C LYS A 117 20.13 1.54 6.67
N ASP A 118 21.44 1.66 6.79
CA ASP A 118 22.25 2.48 5.89
C ASP A 118 22.51 1.78 4.55
N GLU A 119 23.32 2.39 3.70
CA GLU A 119 23.71 1.87 2.39
C GLU A 119 24.53 0.57 2.46
N ASN A 120 25.15 0.28 3.60
CA ASN A 120 25.92 -0.94 3.88
C ASN A 120 25.09 -2.02 4.59
N LEU A 121 23.76 -1.79 4.73
CA LEU A 121 22.81 -2.62 5.46
C LEU A 121 23.08 -2.66 6.98
N ALA A 122 23.90 -1.77 7.52
CA ALA A 122 24.05 -1.62 8.95
C ALA A 122 22.82 -0.95 9.56
N ILE A 123 22.40 -1.44 10.73
CA ILE A 123 21.18 -0.95 11.40
C ILE A 123 21.45 0.45 11.94
N ILE A 124 20.66 1.45 11.48
CA ILE A 124 20.67 2.82 11.98
C ILE A 124 19.67 2.96 13.14
N SER A 125 18.49 2.36 13.00
CA SER A 125 17.46 2.33 14.03
C SER A 125 16.68 1.03 13.97
N GLN A 126 16.11 0.63 15.10
CA GLN A 126 15.27 -0.57 15.20
C GLN A 126 14.19 -0.35 16.26
N ASN A 127 13.10 -1.10 16.13
CA ASN A 127 11.90 -0.99 16.97
C ASN A 127 11.23 0.38 16.88
N ASP A 128 11.39 1.09 15.75
CA ASP A 128 10.82 2.43 15.54
C ASP A 128 9.28 2.40 15.66
N SER A 129 8.64 1.25 15.40
CA SER A 129 7.19 1.07 15.50
C SER A 129 6.73 0.32 16.75
N GLN A 130 7.61 0.08 17.73
CA GLN A 130 7.33 -0.75 18.90
C GLN A 130 6.15 -0.22 19.71
N GLU A 131 6.07 1.07 19.94
CA GLU A 131 4.98 1.70 20.71
C GLU A 131 3.61 1.45 20.05
N ILE A 132 3.54 1.56 18.72
CA ILE A 132 2.32 1.29 17.97
C ILE A 132 2.00 -0.20 17.93
N ALA A 133 2.99 -1.07 17.82
CA ALA A 133 2.79 -2.51 17.96
C ALA A 133 2.21 -2.88 19.33
N ASP A 134 2.62 -2.18 20.39
CA ASP A 134 2.05 -2.34 21.74
C ASP A 134 0.60 -1.83 21.82
N VAL A 135 0.25 -0.77 21.09
CA VAL A 135 -1.14 -0.32 20.95
C VAL A 135 -2.00 -1.43 20.35
N PHE A 136 -1.60 -1.98 19.20
CA PHE A 136 -2.35 -3.07 18.55
C PHE A 136 -2.48 -4.30 19.46
N ARG A 137 -1.41 -4.68 20.19
CA ARG A 137 -1.47 -5.79 21.18
C ARG A 137 -2.47 -5.51 22.32
N ARG A 138 -2.49 -4.28 22.86
CA ARG A 138 -3.46 -3.88 23.88
C ARG A 138 -4.90 -3.89 23.39
N LEU A 139 -5.11 -3.64 22.09
CA LEU A 139 -6.41 -3.79 21.43
C LEU A 139 -6.73 -5.24 21.04
N SER A 140 -5.93 -6.20 21.50
CA SER A 140 -6.09 -7.64 21.23
C SER A 140 -5.88 -8.05 19.77
N TYR A 141 -5.12 -7.26 18.99
CA TYR A 141 -4.69 -7.67 17.67
C TYR A 141 -3.55 -8.68 17.75
N ASN A 142 -3.69 -9.75 17.00
CA ASN A 142 -2.62 -10.71 16.79
C ASN A 142 -1.83 -10.32 15.54
N ARG A 143 -0.49 -10.36 15.63
CA ARG A 143 0.36 -10.19 14.47
C ARG A 143 0.23 -11.42 13.58
N TYR A 144 -0.21 -11.19 12.35
CA TYR A 144 -0.45 -12.23 11.39
C TYR A 144 0.67 -12.24 10.34
N PHE A 145 1.26 -13.41 10.11
CA PHE A 145 2.26 -13.64 9.06
C PHE A 145 1.71 -14.71 8.15
N ASP A 146 1.04 -14.35 7.09
CA ASP A 146 0.63 -15.30 6.06
C ASP A 146 1.49 -15.12 4.81
N SER A 147 2.09 -16.24 4.38
CA SER A 147 2.91 -16.28 3.16
C SER A 147 2.10 -16.03 1.88
N ASP A 148 0.79 -16.25 1.91
CA ASP A 148 -0.07 -16.20 0.75
C ASP A 148 -0.72 -14.83 0.50
N TYR A 149 -0.54 -13.87 1.42
CA TYR A 149 -1.01 -12.51 1.20
C TYR A 149 -0.09 -11.73 0.25
N LEU A 150 -0.69 -11.01 -0.68
CA LEU A 150 -0.09 -10.24 -1.79
C LEU A 150 1.11 -9.33 -1.43
N PHE A 151 1.43 -9.18 -0.15
CA PHE A 151 2.43 -8.22 0.34
C PHE A 151 3.56 -8.81 1.18
N ASN A 152 3.65 -10.12 1.29
CA ASN A 152 4.77 -10.77 1.99
C ASN A 152 6.15 -10.49 1.38
N GLY A 153 6.21 -10.01 0.15
CA GLY A 153 7.46 -9.64 -0.50
C GLY A 153 8.03 -8.26 -0.14
N MET A 154 7.23 -7.38 0.48
CA MET A 154 7.66 -6.01 0.80
C MET A 154 8.19 -5.85 2.23
N MET A 155 8.91 -6.82 2.75
CA MET A 155 9.54 -6.70 4.06
C MET A 155 10.74 -5.73 4.07
N GLN A 156 11.28 -5.38 2.92
CA GLN A 156 12.38 -4.43 2.78
C GLN A 156 12.13 -3.48 1.62
N VAL A 157 12.17 -2.20 1.89
CA VAL A 157 12.04 -1.13 0.87
C VAL A 157 13.32 -0.33 0.84
N PHE A 158 13.92 -0.21 -0.35
CA PHE A 158 15.06 0.66 -0.59
C PHE A 158 14.55 2.04 -1.00
N LEU A 159 14.85 3.04 -0.20
CA LEU A 159 14.48 4.43 -0.47
C LEU A 159 15.72 5.24 -0.80
N LYS A 160 15.63 6.05 -1.86
CA LYS A 160 16.60 7.08 -2.17
C LYS A 160 15.94 8.45 -2.01
N ASP A 161 16.43 9.24 -1.08
CA ASP A 161 15.99 10.63 -0.97
C ASP A 161 16.50 11.43 -2.19
N LEU A 162 15.57 11.98 -2.96
CA LEU A 162 15.89 12.75 -4.16
C LEU A 162 15.95 14.26 -3.87
N ARG A 163 15.49 14.72 -2.72
CA ARG A 163 15.44 16.15 -2.36
C ARG A 163 16.80 16.86 -2.38
N PRO A 164 17.94 16.19 -2.04
CA PRO A 164 19.26 16.83 -2.11
C PRO A 164 19.74 17.14 -3.53
N TYR A 165 19.12 16.53 -4.57
CA TYR A 165 19.59 16.64 -5.94
C TYR A 165 18.77 17.66 -6.71
N ARG A 166 19.45 18.52 -7.48
CA ARG A 166 18.84 19.61 -8.27
C ARG A 166 18.38 19.17 -9.65
N ASN A 167 18.99 18.11 -10.18
CA ASN A 167 18.74 17.63 -11.54
C ASN A 167 19.13 16.14 -11.68
N TYR A 168 18.76 15.59 -12.82
CA TYR A 168 19.02 14.17 -13.13
C TYR A 168 20.52 13.82 -13.14
N GLN A 169 21.40 14.73 -13.60
CA GLN A 169 22.83 14.49 -13.66
C GLN A 169 23.42 14.29 -12.27
N GLU A 170 22.98 15.06 -11.27
CA GLU A 170 23.39 14.88 -9.88
C GLU A 170 22.90 13.56 -9.30
N ILE A 171 21.67 13.14 -9.63
CA ILE A 171 21.14 11.82 -9.25
C ILE A 171 21.99 10.72 -9.87
N GLU A 172 22.28 10.80 -11.17
CA GLU A 172 23.11 9.81 -11.86
C GLU A 172 24.54 9.78 -11.31
N ALA A 173 25.10 10.95 -10.98
CA ALA A 173 26.42 11.03 -10.36
C ALA A 173 26.50 10.33 -8.98
N SER A 174 25.39 10.27 -8.26
CA SER A 174 25.30 9.59 -6.96
C SER A 174 25.19 8.06 -7.05
N PHE A 175 24.98 7.49 -8.25
CA PHE A 175 24.87 6.05 -8.41
C PHE A 175 26.23 5.34 -8.25
N SER A 176 26.19 4.09 -7.83
CA SER A 176 27.39 3.25 -7.77
C SER A 176 28.02 3.09 -9.18
N ASN A 177 29.32 2.85 -9.22
CA ASN A 177 30.03 2.62 -10.48
C ASN A 177 29.45 1.45 -11.28
N SER A 178 28.95 0.41 -10.60
CA SER A 178 28.29 -0.73 -11.23
C SER A 178 27.00 -0.29 -11.93
N LEU A 179 26.16 0.49 -11.26
CA LEU A 179 24.91 0.99 -11.83
C LEU A 179 25.17 1.94 -13.01
N LYS A 180 26.13 2.88 -12.87
CA LYS A 180 26.53 3.75 -13.98
C LYS A 180 26.98 2.98 -15.23
N ARG A 181 27.77 1.92 -15.03
CA ARG A 181 28.20 1.04 -16.11
C ARG A 181 27.05 0.30 -16.78
N ASN A 182 26.10 -0.18 -15.97
CA ASN A 182 24.90 -0.85 -16.50
C ASN A 182 24.02 0.12 -17.28
N ILE A 183 23.79 1.35 -16.79
CA ILE A 183 23.05 2.39 -17.49
C ILE A 183 23.73 2.72 -18.84
N LYS A 184 25.06 2.90 -18.85
CA LYS A 184 25.82 3.15 -20.07
C LYS A 184 25.71 2.01 -21.09
N LYS A 185 25.81 0.76 -20.61
CA LYS A 185 25.62 -0.43 -21.44
C LYS A 185 24.23 -0.47 -22.04
N TYR A 186 23.21 -0.13 -21.25
CA TYR A 186 21.83 -0.10 -21.69
C TYR A 186 21.59 0.99 -22.74
N ARG A 187 22.05 2.23 -22.51
CA ARG A 187 21.93 3.34 -23.47
C ARG A 187 22.57 3.02 -24.83
N ASN A 188 23.61 2.19 -24.84
CA ASN A 188 24.29 1.74 -26.06
C ASN A 188 23.69 0.45 -26.66
N SER A 189 22.63 -0.10 -26.04
CA SER A 189 21.93 -1.27 -26.55
C SER A 189 20.82 -0.87 -27.53
N TYR A 190 20.39 -1.83 -28.36
CA TYR A 190 19.22 -1.65 -29.24
C TYR A 190 17.87 -1.76 -28.50
N VAL A 191 17.90 -2.01 -27.18
CA VAL A 191 16.68 -2.13 -26.36
C VAL A 191 16.10 -0.75 -26.11
N LYS A 192 14.82 -0.60 -26.42
CA LYS A 192 14.05 0.61 -26.15
C LYS A 192 12.96 0.30 -25.13
N VAL A 193 12.77 1.19 -24.17
CA VAL A 193 11.62 1.17 -23.26
C VAL A 193 10.60 2.15 -23.82
N LYS A 194 9.36 1.70 -23.95
CA LYS A 194 8.23 2.55 -24.29
C LYS A 194 7.07 2.28 -23.35
N GLU A 195 6.26 3.27 -23.16
CA GLU A 195 4.97 3.15 -22.53
C GLU A 195 4.00 2.47 -23.49
N LEU A 196 3.23 1.50 -23.00
CA LEU A 196 2.25 0.80 -23.82
C LEU A 196 0.92 1.57 -23.83
N THR A 197 0.29 1.61 -24.98
CA THR A 197 -1.11 2.00 -25.08
C THR A 197 -2.03 0.85 -24.69
N ALA A 198 -3.29 1.14 -24.37
CA ALA A 198 -4.28 0.10 -24.05
C ALA A 198 -4.39 -0.98 -25.14
N THR A 199 -4.25 -0.61 -26.42
CA THR A 199 -4.30 -1.55 -27.54
C THR A 199 -3.06 -2.46 -27.63
N GLU A 200 -1.98 -2.14 -26.97
CA GLU A 200 -0.72 -2.90 -26.95
C GLU A 200 -0.59 -3.80 -25.70
N ILE A 201 -1.48 -3.65 -24.74
CA ILE A 201 -1.50 -4.50 -23.51
C ILE A 201 -1.53 -6.00 -23.86
N PRO A 202 -2.30 -6.50 -24.86
CA PRO A 202 -2.26 -7.91 -25.23
C PRO A 202 -0.87 -8.44 -25.61
N LEU A 203 -0.02 -7.62 -26.24
CA LEU A 203 1.36 -8.01 -26.57
C LEU A 203 2.21 -8.24 -25.31
N PHE A 204 2.04 -7.38 -24.31
CA PHE A 204 2.68 -7.57 -23.01
C PHE A 204 2.15 -8.84 -22.31
N TYR A 205 0.85 -9.05 -22.37
CA TYR A 205 0.21 -10.20 -21.74
C TYR A 205 0.70 -11.53 -22.32
N ASP A 206 0.87 -11.62 -23.64
CA ASP A 206 1.45 -12.81 -24.28
C ASP A 206 2.86 -13.13 -23.79
N ILE A 207 3.71 -12.11 -23.63
CA ILE A 207 5.06 -12.27 -23.06
C ILE A 207 4.99 -12.72 -21.59
N LEU A 208 4.06 -12.15 -20.84
CA LEU A 208 3.85 -12.50 -19.44
C LEU A 208 3.37 -13.96 -19.32
N GLN A 209 2.46 -14.41 -20.16
CA GLN A 209 2.01 -15.82 -20.22
C GLN A 209 3.17 -16.77 -20.52
N GLN A 210 3.98 -16.49 -21.53
CA GLN A 210 5.15 -17.30 -21.85
C GLN A 210 6.12 -17.37 -20.67
N THR A 211 6.30 -16.26 -19.98
CA THR A 211 7.16 -16.19 -18.80
C THR A 211 6.57 -16.99 -17.63
N SER A 212 5.27 -16.89 -17.41
CA SER A 212 4.52 -17.65 -16.41
C SER A 212 4.67 -19.16 -16.63
N HIS A 213 4.44 -19.63 -17.85
CA HIS A 213 4.63 -21.04 -18.20
C HIS A 213 6.07 -21.52 -17.95
N ARG A 214 7.06 -20.74 -18.38
CA ARG A 214 8.47 -21.08 -18.20
C ARG A 214 8.93 -21.11 -16.73
N LYS A 215 8.31 -20.26 -15.88
CA LYS A 215 8.70 -20.07 -14.47
C LYS A 215 7.72 -20.69 -13.48
N SER A 216 6.65 -21.29 -13.97
CA SER A 216 5.62 -21.99 -13.17
C SER A 216 5.00 -21.10 -12.08
N PHE A 217 4.60 -19.89 -12.45
CA PHE A 217 3.80 -19.02 -11.57
C PHE A 217 2.45 -18.66 -12.22
N SER A 218 1.45 -18.36 -11.40
CA SER A 218 0.15 -17.90 -11.87
C SER A 218 0.18 -16.40 -12.20
N ILE A 219 -0.56 -16.00 -13.22
CA ILE A 219 -0.78 -14.60 -13.59
C ILE A 219 -2.25 -14.26 -13.51
N GLN A 220 -2.54 -12.97 -13.38
CA GLN A 220 -3.89 -12.44 -13.46
C GLN A 220 -4.40 -12.52 -14.92
N ASP A 221 -5.71 -12.46 -15.09
CA ASP A 221 -6.34 -12.42 -16.42
C ASP A 221 -6.00 -11.13 -17.17
N LEU A 222 -6.15 -11.16 -18.50
CA LEU A 222 -5.89 -9.98 -19.34
C LEU A 222 -6.69 -8.75 -18.89
N SER A 223 -7.91 -8.94 -18.39
CA SER A 223 -8.76 -7.87 -17.87
C SER A 223 -8.20 -7.17 -16.62
N PHE A 224 -7.17 -7.75 -16.02
CA PHE A 224 -6.47 -7.13 -14.90
C PHE A 224 -5.59 -5.95 -15.35
N PHE A 225 -5.11 -5.94 -16.58
CA PHE A 225 -4.22 -4.93 -17.13
C PHE A 225 -4.97 -3.90 -17.99
#